data_46abea0af9361c400a6fd6730a8b9fed
#
_entry.id   46abea0af9361c400a6fd6730a8b9fed
#
_cell.length_a   1.000
_cell.length_b   1.000
_cell.length_c   1.000
_cell.angle_alpha   90.00
_cell.angle_beta   90.00
_cell.angle_gamma   90.00
#
_symmetry.space_group_name_H-M   'P 1'
#
loop_
_entity.id
_entity.type
_entity.pdbx_description
1 polymer ?
#
loop_
_entity_poly.entity_id
_entity_poly.type
_entity_poly.pdbx_seq_one_letter_code
_entity_poly.pdbx_strand_id
1 'polypeptide(L)'
;MNQPDHIIRGDELPAASRTGLRLPNNDDDRLFYGRVKWAHLRDGLSLHWADCEELQDFVTENTVGPRLSFVLFLQGQSQVHYGDLSLTLGQPTGRRAPEGVAVSMNEPVLFRRQARRGSHIRKLVVSLTPEWFQGRGESGCASDGALRRFMDSHLAPRIWKPSPRLLTLADQMLNPPRYDSLLAGLYLESRALDIACEALVSLGDGSTVEQGLRPQEVRRLQKLVERLDSGEADGWTLDQIAREVGVNATTLQRQFRQFKGMTIFEYQRARRLQSAREALEREGATVTEAAWRAGYNSAANFATAFKRQFGISPRQVRARI
;
A
#
# COMPACT_ATOMS: atom_id res chain seq x y z
N MET A 1 -22.65 14.30 3.03
CA MET A 1 -22.28 15.51 2.27
C MET A 1 -21.10 15.13 1.39
N ASN A 2 -21.28 15.09 0.06
CA ASN A 2 -20.14 14.91 -0.84
C ASN A 2 -19.33 16.20 -0.76
N GLN A 3 -18.24 16.20 -0.01
CA GLN A 3 -17.33 17.33 0.02
C GLN A 3 -16.74 17.48 -1.40
N PRO A 4 -16.69 18.66 -1.97
CA PRO A 4 -15.96 18.92 -3.20
C PRO A 4 -14.48 18.63 -2.98
N ASP A 5 -13.76 18.35 -4.07
CA ASP A 5 -12.32 18.22 -4.02
C ASP A 5 -11.71 19.52 -3.48
N HIS A 6 -10.83 19.40 -2.50
CA HIS A 6 -10.16 20.52 -1.87
C HIS A 6 -8.71 20.16 -1.51
N ILE A 7 -7.95 21.18 -1.14
CA ILE A 7 -6.59 20.95 -0.61
C ILE A 7 -6.72 20.55 0.86
N ILE A 8 -6.15 19.41 1.19
CA ILE A 8 -6.09 18.89 2.57
C ILE A 8 -4.71 19.21 3.12
N ARG A 9 -4.69 19.83 4.28
CA ARG A 9 -3.49 20.29 4.98
C ARG A 9 -3.09 19.38 6.12
N GLY A 10 -1.89 19.59 6.66
CA GLY A 10 -1.35 18.79 7.76
C GLY A 10 -2.20 18.84 9.03
N ASP A 11 -2.85 19.96 9.31
CA ASP A 11 -3.71 20.15 10.49
C ASP A 11 -5.06 19.44 10.39
N GLU A 12 -5.50 19.08 9.19
CA GLU A 12 -6.72 18.29 8.94
C GLU A 12 -6.52 16.78 9.14
N LEU A 13 -5.27 16.31 9.27
CA LEU A 13 -4.99 14.92 9.57
C LEU A 13 -5.47 14.54 10.99
N PRO A 14 -5.81 13.25 11.25
CA PRO A 14 -6.03 12.76 12.60
C PRO A 14 -4.85 13.08 13.52
N ALA A 15 -5.11 13.39 14.78
CA ALA A 15 -4.09 13.82 15.76
C ALA A 15 -2.87 12.88 15.79
N ALA A 16 -3.09 11.56 15.80
CA ALA A 16 -2.03 10.57 15.79
C ALA A 16 -1.12 10.66 14.54
N SER A 17 -1.70 10.95 13.36
CA SER A 17 -0.95 11.11 12.11
C SER A 17 -0.24 12.46 12.03
N ARG A 18 -0.79 13.51 12.65
CA ARG A 18 -0.16 14.85 12.72
C ARG A 18 1.14 14.84 13.50
N THR A 19 1.16 14.12 14.63
CA THR A 19 2.35 14.06 15.50
C THR A 19 3.55 13.45 14.79
N GLY A 20 3.34 12.50 13.89
CA GLY A 20 4.39 11.83 13.12
C GLY A 20 4.51 12.31 11.68
N LEU A 21 3.93 13.46 11.32
CA LEU A 21 4.07 14.04 9.99
C LEU A 21 5.46 14.64 9.82
N ARG A 22 6.15 14.22 8.77
CA ARG A 22 7.46 14.77 8.38
C ARG A 22 7.39 15.29 6.95
N LEU A 23 7.55 16.59 6.79
CA LEU A 23 7.56 17.30 5.52
C LEU A 23 9.01 17.57 5.09
N PRO A 24 9.32 17.50 3.80
CA PRO A 24 10.64 17.87 3.28
C PRO A 24 10.89 19.38 3.38
N ASN A 25 9.83 20.19 3.33
CA ASN A 25 9.86 21.63 3.52
C ASN A 25 8.73 22.03 4.48
N ASN A 26 9.07 22.66 5.61
CA ASN A 26 8.11 23.03 6.65
C ASN A 26 7.17 24.19 6.24
N ASP A 27 7.43 24.89 5.13
CA ASP A 27 6.66 26.05 4.72
C ASP A 27 5.40 25.71 3.91
N ASP A 28 5.30 24.50 3.38
CA ASP A 28 4.13 24.03 2.62
C ASP A 28 3.47 22.84 3.32
N ASP A 29 2.33 23.06 3.94
CA ASP A 29 1.54 22.07 4.65
C ASP A 29 0.46 21.40 3.80
N ARG A 30 0.38 21.72 2.49
CA ARG A 30 -0.55 21.13 1.55
C ARG A 30 -0.15 19.69 1.21
N LEU A 31 -0.95 18.74 1.63
CA LEU A 31 -0.62 17.31 1.50
C LEU A 31 -1.31 16.65 0.32
N PHE A 32 -2.62 16.90 0.18
CA PHE A 32 -3.44 16.26 -0.84
C PHE A 32 -4.35 17.25 -1.54
N TYR A 33 -4.70 16.95 -2.78
CA TYR A 33 -5.82 17.54 -3.47
C TYR A 33 -6.85 16.46 -3.79
N GLY A 34 -8.08 16.64 -3.35
CA GLY A 34 -9.16 15.66 -3.53
C GLY A 34 -9.95 15.45 -2.25
N ARG A 35 -10.25 14.21 -1.92
CA ARG A 35 -11.09 13.84 -0.77
C ARG A 35 -10.42 12.74 0.03
N VAL A 36 -10.31 12.96 1.33
CA VAL A 36 -9.83 11.97 2.30
C VAL A 36 -10.75 11.98 3.51
N LYS A 37 -11.09 10.82 4.03
CA LYS A 37 -11.96 10.69 5.20
C LYS A 37 -11.46 9.62 6.15
N TRP A 38 -11.51 9.96 7.42
CA TRP A 38 -11.39 9.02 8.54
C TRP A 38 -12.71 9.04 9.30
N ALA A 39 -13.30 7.88 9.50
CA ALA A 39 -14.55 7.75 10.22
C ALA A 39 -14.46 6.61 11.24
N HIS A 40 -14.83 6.91 12.46
CA HIS A 40 -15.19 5.91 13.45
C HIS A 40 -16.67 5.63 13.26
N LEU A 41 -17.02 4.42 12.80
CA LEU A 41 -18.39 4.07 12.44
C LEU A 41 -19.16 3.57 13.66
N ARG A 42 -18.49 2.74 14.46
CA ARG A 42 -18.97 2.23 15.76
C ARG A 42 -17.79 1.63 16.52
N ASP A 43 -18.03 1.23 17.77
CA ASP A 43 -17.00 0.62 18.62
C ASP A 43 -16.31 -0.54 17.91
N GLY A 44 -15.01 -0.42 17.80
CA GLY A 44 -14.16 -1.39 17.11
C GLY A 44 -14.24 -1.40 15.60
N LEU A 45 -15.06 -0.56 14.94
CA LEU A 45 -15.13 -0.48 13.47
C LEU A 45 -14.77 0.91 12.98
N SER A 46 -13.73 1.01 12.18
CA SER A 46 -13.30 2.27 11.56
C SER A 46 -13.10 2.13 10.04
N LEU A 47 -13.28 3.27 9.37
CA LEU A 47 -13.14 3.41 7.94
C LEU A 47 -12.18 4.57 7.64
N HIS A 48 -11.22 4.31 6.76
CA HIS A 48 -10.41 5.34 6.11
C HIS A 48 -10.50 5.18 4.60
N TRP A 49 -10.79 6.25 3.88
CA TRP A 49 -10.74 6.23 2.44
C TRP A 49 -10.09 7.49 1.89
N ALA A 50 -9.51 7.37 0.72
CA ALA A 50 -8.89 8.46 -0.02
C ALA A 50 -9.19 8.33 -1.50
N ASP A 51 -9.49 9.46 -2.12
CA ASP A 51 -9.55 9.68 -3.56
C ASP A 51 -8.89 11.04 -3.80
N CYS A 52 -7.56 11.03 -3.96
CA CYS A 52 -6.77 12.25 -3.93
C CYS A 52 -5.44 12.12 -4.67
N GLU A 53 -4.90 13.26 -5.07
CA GLU A 53 -3.53 13.42 -5.55
C GLU A 53 -2.62 13.87 -4.39
N GLU A 54 -1.45 13.28 -4.28
CA GLU A 54 -0.41 13.68 -3.32
C GLU A 54 0.36 14.88 -3.88
N LEU A 55 0.29 16.03 -3.18
CA LEU A 55 0.85 17.30 -3.67
C LEU A 55 2.35 17.44 -3.42
N GLN A 56 2.89 16.67 -2.48
CA GLN A 56 4.31 16.65 -2.15
C GLN A 56 4.75 15.29 -1.62
N ASP A 57 6.07 15.08 -1.53
CA ASP A 57 6.63 13.93 -0.82
C ASP A 57 6.53 14.19 0.68
N PHE A 58 6.03 13.25 1.44
CA PHE A 58 6.00 13.32 2.91
C PHE A 58 5.92 11.94 3.54
N VAL A 59 6.19 11.89 4.83
CA VAL A 59 6.08 10.67 5.64
C VAL A 59 5.10 10.91 6.77
N THR A 60 4.22 9.94 7.00
CA THR A 60 3.41 9.89 8.22
C THR A 60 3.81 8.68 9.04
N GLU A 61 4.01 8.88 10.34
CA GLU A 61 4.30 7.82 11.30
C GLU A 61 3.31 7.90 12.46
N ASN A 62 2.77 6.78 12.87
CA ASN A 62 1.95 6.70 14.07
C ASN A 62 1.92 5.28 14.63
N THR A 63 1.76 5.13 15.91
CA THR A 63 1.52 3.83 16.52
C THR A 63 0.07 3.42 16.32
N VAL A 64 -0.13 2.26 15.72
CA VAL A 64 -1.45 1.64 15.55
C VAL A 64 -1.59 0.48 16.51
N GLY A 65 -2.69 0.44 17.27
CA GLY A 65 -3.00 -0.64 18.19
C GLY A 65 -3.48 -1.91 17.47
N PRO A 66 -3.72 -2.99 18.25
CA PRO A 66 -4.19 -4.27 17.74
C PRO A 66 -5.44 -4.12 16.86
N ARG A 67 -5.43 -4.71 15.69
CA ARG A 67 -6.54 -4.67 14.73
C ARG A 67 -6.36 -5.63 13.57
N LEU A 68 -7.47 -5.91 12.90
CA LEU A 68 -7.52 -6.54 11.61
C LEU A 68 -7.88 -5.46 10.57
N SER A 69 -7.00 -5.22 9.61
CA SER A 69 -7.20 -4.20 8.57
C SER A 69 -7.37 -4.82 7.20
N PHE A 70 -8.41 -4.42 6.49
CA PHE A 70 -8.68 -4.76 5.10
C PHE A 70 -8.40 -3.53 4.25
N VAL A 71 -7.33 -3.58 3.49
CA VAL A 71 -6.87 -2.49 2.61
C VAL A 71 -7.22 -2.84 1.18
N LEU A 72 -7.97 -1.99 0.51
CA LEU A 72 -8.35 -2.15 -0.89
C LEU A 72 -7.88 -0.93 -1.69
N PHE A 73 -6.97 -1.14 -2.63
CA PHE A 73 -6.57 -0.14 -3.61
C PHE A 73 -7.35 -0.33 -4.90
N LEU A 74 -8.08 0.71 -5.28
CA LEU A 74 -8.76 0.78 -6.58
C LEU A 74 -7.82 1.40 -7.63
N GLN A 75 -6.96 2.35 -7.21
CA GLN A 75 -5.98 3.00 -8.07
C GLN A 75 -4.78 3.48 -7.26
N GLY A 76 -3.60 3.51 -7.91
CA GLY A 76 -2.36 3.97 -7.30
C GLY A 76 -1.73 2.93 -6.38
N GLN A 77 -0.65 3.32 -5.74
CA GLN A 77 0.11 2.49 -4.81
C GLN A 77 0.66 3.31 -3.66
N SER A 78 0.90 2.67 -2.52
CA SER A 78 1.58 3.29 -1.38
C SER A 78 2.60 2.34 -0.80
N GLN A 79 3.75 2.88 -0.40
CA GLN A 79 4.73 2.17 0.44
C GLN A 79 4.38 2.38 1.90
N VAL A 80 4.19 1.28 2.62
CA VAL A 80 3.88 1.30 4.05
C VAL A 80 4.78 0.33 4.81
N HIS A 81 5.04 0.67 6.05
CA HIS A 81 5.78 -0.18 6.98
C HIS A 81 4.92 -0.37 8.24
N TYR A 82 4.88 -1.59 8.71
CA TYR A 82 4.30 -1.98 10.00
C TYR A 82 5.44 -2.60 10.83
N GLY A 83 6.11 -1.80 11.67
CA GLY A 83 7.36 -2.21 12.28
C GLY A 83 8.37 -2.62 11.21
N ASP A 84 8.86 -3.86 11.28
CA ASP A 84 9.81 -4.43 10.31
C ASP A 84 9.16 -4.93 9.01
N LEU A 85 7.83 -5.01 8.94
CA LEU A 85 7.12 -5.44 7.75
C LEU A 85 6.98 -4.28 6.76
N SER A 86 7.62 -4.39 5.60
CA SER A 86 7.48 -3.43 4.50
C SER A 86 6.56 -3.98 3.42
N LEU A 87 5.55 -3.21 3.03
CA LEU A 87 4.59 -3.58 1.99
C LEU A 87 4.45 -2.47 0.95
N THR A 88 4.33 -2.86 -0.30
CA THR A 88 3.82 -2.00 -1.37
C THR A 88 2.37 -2.39 -1.61
N LEU A 89 1.44 -1.52 -1.21
CA LEU A 89 0.01 -1.72 -1.35
C LEU A 89 -0.51 -1.06 -2.61
N GLY A 90 -1.39 -1.73 -3.33
CA GLY A 90 -1.90 -1.25 -4.62
C GLY A 90 -0.94 -1.47 -5.77
N GLN A 91 -1.25 -0.91 -6.93
CA GLN A 91 -0.49 -1.14 -8.16
C GLN A 91 -0.34 0.14 -8.98
N PRO A 92 0.76 0.27 -9.75
CA PRO A 92 0.93 1.38 -10.67
C PRO A 92 -0.24 1.44 -11.66
N THR A 93 -0.66 2.66 -11.95
CA THR A 93 -1.80 2.95 -12.84
C THR A 93 -1.72 2.16 -14.16
N GLY A 94 -2.79 1.45 -14.50
CA GLY A 94 -3.03 0.87 -15.82
C GLY A 94 -2.61 -0.60 -16.01
N ARG A 95 -2.26 -1.39 -14.96
CA ARG A 95 -1.66 -2.71 -15.21
C ARG A 95 -2.34 -3.95 -14.66
N ARG A 96 -3.18 -3.87 -13.64
CA ARG A 96 -3.82 -5.07 -13.06
C ARG A 96 -5.17 -4.77 -12.42
N ALA A 97 -5.94 -5.84 -12.21
CA ALA A 97 -7.15 -5.79 -11.41
C ALA A 97 -6.84 -5.32 -9.97
N PRO A 98 -7.74 -4.60 -9.32
CA PRO A 98 -7.63 -4.23 -7.93
C PRO A 98 -7.32 -5.43 -7.03
N GLU A 99 -6.44 -5.23 -6.04
CA GLU A 99 -6.09 -6.25 -5.05
C GLU A 99 -6.40 -5.72 -3.65
N GLY A 100 -6.91 -6.61 -2.80
CA GLY A 100 -7.06 -6.37 -1.39
C GLY A 100 -5.91 -6.98 -0.59
N VAL A 101 -5.52 -6.32 0.50
CA VAL A 101 -4.56 -6.84 1.46
C VAL A 101 -5.17 -6.79 2.85
N ALA A 102 -5.23 -7.95 3.51
CA ALA A 102 -5.57 -8.03 4.92
C ALA A 102 -4.30 -8.12 5.76
N VAL A 103 -4.25 -7.37 6.85
CA VAL A 103 -3.14 -7.40 7.81
C VAL A 103 -3.70 -7.56 9.20
N SER A 104 -3.26 -8.60 9.91
CA SER A 104 -3.58 -8.81 11.33
C SER A 104 -2.46 -8.25 12.19
N MET A 105 -2.80 -7.45 13.18
CA MET A 105 -1.89 -6.86 14.16
C MET A 105 -2.41 -7.17 15.56
N ASN A 106 -1.63 -7.93 16.35
CA ASN A 106 -2.02 -8.38 17.70
C ASN A 106 -1.39 -7.54 18.81
N GLU A 107 -0.41 -6.71 18.45
CA GLU A 107 0.32 -5.80 19.33
C GLU A 107 0.38 -4.41 18.69
N PRO A 108 0.62 -3.34 19.48
CA PRO A 108 0.88 -2.01 18.94
C PRO A 108 2.10 -2.01 18.02
N VAL A 109 1.97 -1.40 16.85
CA VAL A 109 3.01 -1.36 15.80
C VAL A 109 3.22 0.06 15.34
N LEU A 110 4.47 0.44 15.08
CA LEU A 110 4.79 1.68 14.40
C LEU A 110 4.40 1.54 12.92
N PHE A 111 3.36 2.26 12.52
CA PHE A 111 2.95 2.38 11.12
C PHE A 111 3.62 3.60 10.50
N ARG A 112 4.26 3.39 9.36
CA ARG A 112 4.89 4.45 8.57
C ARG A 112 4.40 4.36 7.13
N ARG A 113 4.00 5.50 6.56
CA ARG A 113 3.60 5.62 5.17
C ARG A 113 4.43 6.70 4.47
N GLN A 114 4.91 6.38 3.27
CA GLN A 114 5.58 7.34 2.39
C GLN A 114 4.62 7.79 1.30
N ALA A 115 4.35 9.08 1.23
CA ALA A 115 3.64 9.72 0.14
C ALA A 115 4.63 10.21 -0.92
N ARG A 116 4.18 10.23 -2.18
CA ARG A 116 5.00 10.67 -3.31
C ARG A 116 4.23 11.66 -4.16
N ARG A 117 4.80 12.83 -4.34
CA ARG A 117 4.22 13.90 -5.15
C ARG A 117 3.78 13.40 -6.53
N GLY A 118 2.57 13.81 -6.93
CA GLY A 118 1.96 13.46 -8.20
C GLY A 118 1.37 12.03 -8.25
N SER A 119 1.36 11.32 -7.11
CA SER A 119 0.68 10.02 -7.03
C SER A 119 -0.82 10.24 -6.82
N HIS A 120 -1.64 9.63 -7.66
CA HIS A 120 -3.08 9.57 -7.44
C HIS A 120 -3.42 8.28 -6.70
N ILE A 121 -4.08 8.43 -5.56
CA ILE A 121 -4.44 7.32 -4.66
C ILE A 121 -5.95 7.22 -4.53
N ARG A 122 -6.49 6.06 -4.88
CA ARG A 122 -7.89 5.72 -4.67
C ARG A 122 -7.99 4.43 -3.88
N LYS A 123 -8.32 4.53 -2.59
CA LYS A 123 -8.26 3.40 -1.64
C LYS A 123 -9.32 3.45 -0.57
N LEU A 124 -9.58 2.28 0.01
CA LEU A 124 -10.39 2.07 1.20
C LEU A 124 -9.62 1.23 2.21
N VAL A 125 -9.79 1.53 3.49
CA VAL A 125 -9.29 0.72 4.60
C VAL A 125 -10.42 0.55 5.60
N VAL A 126 -10.84 -0.68 5.82
CA VAL A 126 -11.76 -1.06 6.89
C VAL A 126 -10.94 -1.73 7.98
N SER A 127 -11.06 -1.28 9.22
CA SER A 127 -10.34 -1.84 10.36
C SER A 127 -11.29 -2.29 11.46
N LEU A 128 -11.05 -3.50 11.97
CA LEU A 128 -11.74 -4.10 13.11
C LEU A 128 -10.76 -4.25 14.26
N THR A 129 -11.04 -3.63 15.40
CA THR A 129 -10.24 -3.80 16.61
C THR A 129 -10.81 -4.92 17.49
N PRO A 130 -10.09 -5.39 18.52
CA PRO A 130 -10.58 -6.45 19.41
C PRO A 130 -11.96 -6.16 20.03
N GLU A 131 -12.29 -4.88 20.30
CA GLU A 131 -13.57 -4.46 20.85
C GLU A 131 -14.74 -4.83 19.95
N TRP A 132 -14.54 -4.84 18.63
CA TRP A 132 -15.58 -5.22 17.67
C TRP A 132 -16.00 -6.68 17.81
N PHE A 133 -15.07 -7.55 18.22
CA PHE A 133 -15.31 -8.98 18.44
C PHE A 133 -15.88 -9.27 19.83
N GLN A 134 -15.72 -8.38 20.81
CA GLN A 134 -16.26 -8.54 22.16
C GLN A 134 -17.80 -8.59 22.11
N GLY A 135 -18.38 -9.55 22.82
CA GLY A 135 -19.84 -9.74 22.87
C GLY A 135 -20.45 -10.59 21.73
N ARG A 136 -19.66 -11.04 20.76
CA ARG A 136 -20.16 -11.92 19.68
C ARG A 136 -20.01 -13.42 19.95
N GLY A 137 -19.60 -13.79 21.15
CA GLY A 137 -19.44 -15.15 21.61
C GLY A 137 -18.32 -15.93 20.90
N GLU A 138 -17.69 -16.84 21.58
CA GLU A 138 -16.67 -17.74 21.01
C GLU A 138 -17.21 -18.59 19.84
N SER A 139 -18.53 -18.80 19.78
CA SER A 139 -19.20 -19.53 18.69
C SER A 139 -19.34 -18.73 17.38
N GLY A 140 -19.08 -17.42 17.38
CA GLY A 140 -19.24 -16.56 16.20
C GLY A 140 -17.97 -16.30 15.39
N CYS A 141 -16.80 -16.57 15.97
CA CYS A 141 -15.53 -16.38 15.29
C CYS A 141 -14.96 -17.72 14.83
N ALA A 142 -15.20 -18.01 13.56
CA ALA A 142 -14.44 -18.97 12.77
C ALA A 142 -14.40 -20.40 13.31
N SER A 143 -15.38 -21.19 12.96
CA SER A 143 -15.22 -22.67 12.80
C SER A 143 -14.08 -23.00 11.82
N ASP A 144 -13.59 -22.02 11.04
CA ASP A 144 -12.49 -22.17 10.11
C ASP A 144 -11.14 -21.88 10.79
N GLY A 145 -10.39 -22.96 11.03
CA GLY A 145 -9.06 -22.86 11.62
C GLY A 145 -8.05 -22.04 10.81
N ALA A 146 -8.29 -21.79 9.52
CA ALA A 146 -7.41 -20.96 8.68
C ALA A 146 -7.59 -19.47 9.00
N LEU A 147 -8.82 -19.01 9.12
CA LEU A 147 -9.14 -17.64 9.48
C LEU A 147 -8.65 -17.32 10.89
N ARG A 148 -8.88 -18.23 11.85
CA ARG A 148 -8.40 -18.05 13.24
C ARG A 148 -6.87 -17.95 13.28
N ARG A 149 -6.14 -18.86 12.59
CA ARG A 149 -4.67 -18.78 12.49
C ARG A 149 -4.19 -17.46 11.87
N PHE A 150 -4.92 -16.92 10.89
CA PHE A 150 -4.60 -15.63 10.31
C PHE A 150 -4.81 -14.50 11.32
N MET A 151 -5.93 -14.50 12.02
CA MET A 151 -6.23 -13.49 13.05
C MET A 151 -5.23 -13.52 14.20
N ASP A 152 -4.78 -14.73 14.59
CA ASP A 152 -3.77 -14.93 15.64
C ASP A 152 -2.34 -14.64 15.18
N SER A 153 -2.12 -14.43 13.87
CA SER A 153 -0.80 -14.13 13.32
C SER A 153 -0.49 -12.64 13.40
N HIS A 154 0.64 -12.28 14.01
CA HIS A 154 1.11 -10.90 14.02
C HIS A 154 1.82 -10.54 12.72
N LEU A 155 1.43 -9.43 12.09
CA LEU A 155 2.03 -8.86 10.86
C LEU A 155 2.11 -9.85 9.68
N ALA A 156 1.12 -10.76 9.56
CA ALA A 156 1.02 -11.68 8.44
C ALA A 156 0.08 -11.08 7.37
N PRO A 157 0.59 -10.53 6.27
CA PRO A 157 -0.26 -10.00 5.22
C PRO A 157 -0.89 -11.15 4.42
N ARG A 158 -2.16 -10.99 4.06
CA ARG A 158 -2.89 -11.86 3.15
C ARG A 158 -3.43 -11.05 1.99
N ILE A 159 -3.09 -11.43 0.78
CA ILE A 159 -3.65 -10.82 -0.43
C ILE A 159 -4.92 -11.57 -0.79
N TRP A 160 -6.00 -10.85 -1.10
CA TRP A 160 -7.20 -11.42 -1.67
C TRP A 160 -7.60 -10.70 -2.95
N LYS A 161 -8.34 -11.37 -3.79
CA LYS A 161 -8.90 -10.80 -5.01
C LYS A 161 -10.33 -10.35 -4.73
N PRO A 162 -10.61 -9.03 -4.73
CA PRO A 162 -11.97 -8.54 -4.49
C PRO A 162 -12.90 -8.96 -5.62
N SER A 163 -14.13 -9.32 -5.26
CA SER A 163 -15.18 -9.63 -6.27
C SER A 163 -15.60 -8.36 -7.01
N PRO A 164 -16.22 -8.49 -8.20
CA PRO A 164 -16.82 -7.34 -8.90
C PRO A 164 -17.86 -6.61 -8.04
N ARG A 165 -18.60 -7.34 -7.20
CA ARG A 165 -19.56 -6.76 -6.24
C ARG A 165 -18.84 -5.87 -5.23
N LEU A 166 -17.74 -6.34 -4.63
CA LEU A 166 -16.98 -5.58 -3.65
C LEU A 166 -16.36 -4.33 -4.26
N LEU A 167 -15.88 -4.40 -5.49
CA LEU A 167 -15.38 -3.23 -6.22
C LEU A 167 -16.46 -2.18 -6.43
N THR A 168 -17.69 -2.62 -6.76
CA THR A 168 -18.86 -1.72 -6.88
C THR A 168 -19.21 -1.08 -5.54
N LEU A 169 -19.20 -1.84 -4.44
CA LEU A 169 -19.42 -1.32 -3.09
C LEU A 169 -18.36 -0.30 -2.69
N ALA A 170 -17.10 -0.59 -2.99
CA ALA A 170 -15.99 0.31 -2.72
C ALA A 170 -16.13 1.63 -3.50
N ASP A 171 -16.51 1.56 -4.77
CA ASP A 171 -16.77 2.75 -5.59
C ASP A 171 -17.92 3.60 -5.04
N GLN A 172 -19.00 2.95 -4.60
CA GLN A 172 -20.14 3.61 -3.95
C GLN A 172 -19.74 4.29 -2.62
N MET A 173 -18.80 3.72 -1.87
CA MET A 173 -18.32 4.34 -0.62
C MET A 173 -17.47 5.58 -0.88
N LEU A 174 -16.70 5.60 -1.96
CA LEU A 174 -15.95 6.78 -2.38
C LEU A 174 -16.85 7.88 -2.93
N ASN A 175 -18.01 7.50 -3.48
CA ASN A 175 -19.01 8.41 -4.03
C ASN A 175 -20.39 8.18 -3.38
N PRO A 176 -20.51 8.42 -2.04
CA PRO A 176 -21.75 8.11 -1.34
C PRO A 176 -22.88 9.02 -1.80
N PRO A 177 -24.13 8.52 -1.81
CA PRO A 177 -25.30 9.35 -2.03
C PRO A 177 -25.39 10.47 -1.00
N ARG A 178 -26.13 11.52 -1.33
CA ARG A 178 -26.39 12.62 -0.40
C ARG A 178 -27.44 12.18 0.62
N TYR A 179 -26.98 11.84 1.79
CA TYR A 179 -27.81 11.52 2.94
C TYR A 179 -27.60 12.55 4.05
N ASP A 180 -28.56 12.63 4.97
CA ASP A 180 -28.31 13.28 6.26
C ASP A 180 -27.26 12.52 7.07
N SER A 181 -26.83 13.09 8.19
CA SER A 181 -25.72 12.55 8.98
C SER A 181 -25.98 11.12 9.51
N LEU A 182 -27.22 10.82 9.92
CA LEU A 182 -27.59 9.50 10.45
C LEU A 182 -27.58 8.45 9.34
N LEU A 183 -28.26 8.74 8.24
CA LEU A 183 -28.34 7.81 7.10
C LEU A 183 -26.98 7.62 6.44
N ALA A 184 -26.15 8.67 6.35
CA ALA A 184 -24.79 8.56 5.87
C ALA A 184 -23.93 7.65 6.75
N GLY A 185 -24.07 7.73 8.08
CA GLY A 185 -23.41 6.83 9.02
C GLY A 185 -23.82 5.37 8.82
N LEU A 186 -25.12 5.09 8.81
CA LEU A 186 -25.67 3.76 8.58
C LEU A 186 -25.25 3.18 7.21
N TYR A 187 -25.25 4.02 6.17
CA TYR A 187 -24.81 3.62 4.83
C TYR A 187 -23.35 3.19 4.83
N LEU A 188 -22.46 3.99 5.39
CA LEU A 188 -21.02 3.67 5.43
C LEU A 188 -20.74 2.44 6.31
N GLU A 189 -21.44 2.31 7.46
CA GLU A 189 -21.29 1.15 8.34
C GLU A 189 -21.71 -0.15 7.63
N SER A 190 -22.87 -0.16 6.96
CA SER A 190 -23.33 -1.36 6.25
C SER A 190 -22.36 -1.78 5.15
N ARG A 191 -21.81 -0.84 4.38
CA ARG A 191 -20.83 -1.12 3.33
C ARG A 191 -19.46 -1.58 3.87
N ALA A 192 -19.01 -0.99 4.97
CA ALA A 192 -17.79 -1.44 5.63
C ALA A 192 -17.90 -2.88 6.14
N LEU A 193 -19.07 -3.26 6.67
CA LEU A 193 -19.35 -4.63 7.09
C LEU A 193 -19.42 -5.60 5.90
N ASP A 194 -20.04 -5.22 4.79
CA ASP A 194 -20.04 -6.01 3.55
C ASP A 194 -18.62 -6.30 3.07
N ILE A 195 -17.75 -5.29 3.06
CA ILE A 195 -16.33 -5.42 2.66
C ILE A 195 -15.59 -6.36 3.62
N ALA A 196 -15.74 -6.15 4.93
CA ALA A 196 -15.10 -6.99 5.93
C ALA A 196 -15.57 -8.46 5.81
N CYS A 197 -16.86 -8.68 5.63
CA CYS A 197 -17.44 -10.01 5.46
C CYS A 197 -16.87 -10.74 4.23
N GLU A 198 -16.86 -10.09 3.06
CA GLU A 198 -16.33 -10.71 1.84
C GLU A 198 -14.82 -10.99 1.95
N ALA A 199 -14.06 -10.05 2.53
CA ALA A 199 -12.64 -10.26 2.78
C ALA A 199 -12.41 -11.46 3.71
N LEU A 200 -13.15 -11.55 4.82
CA LEU A 200 -13.05 -12.67 5.77
C LEU A 200 -13.42 -14.01 5.13
N VAL A 201 -14.49 -14.06 4.33
CA VAL A 201 -14.86 -15.27 3.57
C VAL A 201 -13.74 -15.68 2.63
N SER A 202 -13.19 -14.74 1.87
CA SER A 202 -12.07 -15.00 0.95
C SER A 202 -10.80 -15.49 1.65
N LEU A 203 -10.62 -15.13 2.93
CA LEU A 203 -9.49 -15.60 3.75
C LEU A 203 -9.77 -16.95 4.41
N GLY A 204 -11.03 -17.28 4.65
CA GLY A 204 -11.50 -18.54 5.25
C GLY A 204 -11.63 -19.69 4.24
N ASP A 205 -12.17 -19.39 3.08
CA ASP A 205 -12.30 -20.38 2.02
C ASP A 205 -10.91 -20.80 1.55
N GLY A 206 -10.38 -21.90 2.05
CA GLY A 206 -9.08 -22.47 1.68
C GLY A 206 -8.88 -22.77 0.17
N SER A 207 -9.69 -22.14 -0.70
CA SER A 207 -9.55 -22.09 -2.13
C SER A 207 -8.34 -21.24 -2.49
N THR A 208 -7.16 -21.87 -2.51
CA THR A 208 -5.97 -21.52 -3.31
C THR A 208 -5.64 -20.03 -3.48
N VAL A 209 -5.69 -19.23 -2.42
CA VAL A 209 -4.77 -18.13 -2.28
C VAL A 209 -3.56 -18.72 -1.57
N GLU A 210 -2.47 -18.81 -2.29
CA GLU A 210 -1.18 -19.34 -1.86
C GLU A 210 -0.94 -19.04 -0.38
N GLN A 211 -0.60 -20.06 0.39
CA GLN A 211 -0.26 -19.96 1.81
C GLN A 211 0.56 -18.70 2.06
N GLY A 212 0.11 -17.84 2.97
CA GLY A 212 0.88 -16.65 3.34
C GLY A 212 2.32 -17.05 3.65
N LEU A 213 3.27 -16.19 3.28
CA LEU A 213 4.68 -16.44 3.53
C LEU A 213 4.90 -16.73 5.02
N ARG A 214 5.64 -17.80 5.32
CA ARG A 214 6.03 -18.13 6.70
C ARG A 214 6.91 -16.99 7.26
N PRO A 215 6.90 -16.74 8.57
CA PRO A 215 7.74 -15.68 9.17
C PRO A 215 9.21 -15.77 8.77
N GLN A 216 9.73 -16.97 8.58
CA GLN A 216 11.10 -17.22 8.13
C GLN A 216 11.30 -16.82 6.65
N GLU A 217 10.29 -17.01 5.80
CA GLU A 217 10.29 -16.60 4.39
C GLU A 217 10.20 -15.09 4.27
N VAL A 218 9.37 -14.45 5.10
CA VAL A 218 9.27 -12.98 5.18
C VAL A 218 10.62 -12.37 5.56
N ARG A 219 11.25 -12.83 6.66
CA ARG A 219 12.58 -12.36 7.09
C ARG A 219 13.64 -12.54 6.01
N ARG A 220 13.62 -13.66 5.31
CA ARG A 220 14.52 -13.93 4.19
C ARG A 220 14.32 -12.97 3.03
N LEU A 221 13.08 -12.70 2.67
CA LEU A 221 12.74 -11.76 1.60
C LEU A 221 13.01 -10.31 1.99
N GLN A 222 12.88 -9.94 3.26
CA GLN A 222 13.29 -8.64 3.79
C GLN A 222 14.80 -8.42 3.59
N LYS A 223 15.65 -9.39 4.00
CA LYS A 223 17.09 -9.32 3.76
C LYS A 223 17.44 -9.25 2.27
N LEU A 224 16.69 -9.96 1.42
CA LEU A 224 16.88 -9.84 -0.02
C LEU A 224 16.55 -8.43 -0.51
N VAL A 225 15.46 -7.84 -0.03
CA VAL A 225 15.08 -6.46 -0.39
C VAL A 225 16.17 -5.47 0.04
N GLU A 226 16.73 -5.59 1.23
CA GLU A 226 17.86 -4.75 1.70
C GLU A 226 19.05 -4.82 0.75
N ARG A 227 19.42 -6.03 0.28
CA ARG A 227 20.49 -6.22 -0.72
C ARG A 227 20.14 -5.68 -2.11
N LEU A 228 18.88 -5.81 -2.51
CA LEU A 228 18.41 -5.19 -3.74
C LEU A 228 18.43 -3.66 -3.64
N ASP A 229 18.11 -3.09 -2.48
CA ASP A 229 18.09 -1.64 -2.26
C ASP A 229 19.49 -1.05 -2.12
N SER A 230 20.43 -1.78 -1.52
CA SER A 230 21.84 -1.37 -1.45
C SER A 230 22.56 -1.43 -2.81
N GLY A 231 22.01 -2.15 -3.81
CA GLY A 231 22.65 -2.38 -5.10
C GLY A 231 23.61 -3.57 -5.12
N GLU A 232 23.81 -4.27 -4.00
CA GLU A 232 24.69 -5.43 -3.91
C GLU A 232 24.30 -6.53 -4.92
N ALA A 233 23.01 -6.69 -5.18
CA ALA A 233 22.47 -7.66 -6.12
C ALA A 233 22.25 -7.09 -7.55
N ASP A 234 22.82 -5.92 -7.87
CA ASP A 234 22.72 -5.37 -9.22
C ASP A 234 23.56 -6.23 -10.19
N GLY A 235 22.92 -6.67 -11.27
CA GLY A 235 23.56 -7.57 -12.24
C GLY A 235 23.45 -9.07 -11.94
N TRP A 236 22.92 -9.45 -10.77
CA TRP A 236 22.68 -10.87 -10.47
C TRP A 236 21.55 -11.43 -11.31
N THR A 237 21.76 -12.67 -11.78
CA THR A 237 20.69 -13.44 -12.43
C THR A 237 19.68 -13.93 -11.36
N LEU A 238 18.49 -14.28 -11.81
CA LEU A 238 17.47 -14.83 -10.91
C LEU A 238 17.96 -16.08 -10.16
N ASP A 239 18.73 -16.94 -10.84
CA ASP A 239 19.28 -18.17 -10.25
C ASP A 239 20.38 -17.86 -9.22
N GLN A 240 21.16 -16.80 -9.41
CA GLN A 240 22.14 -16.34 -8.41
C GLN A 240 21.41 -15.82 -7.16
N ILE A 241 20.39 -14.97 -7.34
CA ILE A 241 19.58 -14.46 -6.24
C ILE A 241 18.89 -15.62 -5.51
N ALA A 242 18.34 -16.59 -6.24
CA ALA A 242 17.65 -17.74 -5.65
C ALA A 242 18.58 -18.63 -4.81
N ARG A 243 19.80 -18.86 -5.31
CA ARG A 243 20.85 -19.59 -4.55
C ARG A 243 21.26 -18.87 -3.29
N GLU A 244 21.44 -17.56 -3.35
CA GLU A 244 21.81 -16.72 -2.19
C GLU A 244 20.76 -16.80 -1.06
N VAL A 245 19.49 -16.85 -1.43
CA VAL A 245 18.39 -16.96 -0.43
C VAL A 245 17.98 -18.40 -0.11
N GLY A 246 18.67 -19.40 -0.71
CA GLY A 246 18.48 -20.82 -0.39
C GLY A 246 17.16 -21.42 -0.91
N VAL A 247 16.70 -20.99 -2.09
CA VAL A 247 15.49 -21.53 -2.75
C VAL A 247 15.71 -21.64 -4.25
N ASN A 248 14.83 -22.33 -4.96
CA ASN A 248 14.84 -22.33 -6.42
C ASN A 248 14.20 -21.04 -6.98
N ALA A 249 14.55 -20.71 -8.25
CA ALA A 249 14.09 -19.48 -8.91
C ALA A 249 12.57 -19.36 -9.00
N THR A 250 11.86 -20.45 -9.24
CA THR A 250 10.39 -20.47 -9.33
C THR A 250 9.75 -20.15 -7.97
N THR A 251 10.23 -20.78 -6.90
CA THR A 251 9.78 -20.52 -5.53
C THR A 251 10.08 -19.08 -5.13
N LEU A 252 11.29 -18.59 -5.43
CA LEU A 252 11.68 -17.21 -5.14
C LEU A 252 10.79 -16.20 -5.85
N GLN A 253 10.54 -16.37 -7.14
CA GLN A 253 9.66 -15.49 -7.92
C GLN A 253 8.25 -15.44 -7.36
N ARG A 254 7.70 -16.60 -6.99
CA ARG A 254 6.37 -16.72 -6.37
C ARG A 254 6.33 -15.99 -5.04
N GLN A 255 7.29 -16.29 -4.15
CA GLN A 255 7.37 -15.71 -2.80
C GLN A 255 7.63 -14.20 -2.86
N PHE A 256 8.51 -13.74 -3.74
CA PHE A 256 8.81 -12.31 -3.88
C PHE A 256 7.62 -11.54 -4.47
N ARG A 257 6.92 -12.13 -5.44
CA ARG A 257 5.68 -11.53 -5.98
C ARG A 257 4.59 -11.46 -4.90
N GLN A 258 4.50 -12.46 -4.06
CA GLN A 258 3.59 -12.48 -2.91
C GLN A 258 3.97 -11.42 -1.87
N PHE A 259 5.28 -11.20 -1.65
CA PHE A 259 5.81 -10.25 -0.67
C PHE A 259 5.76 -8.79 -1.13
N LYS A 260 6.10 -8.52 -2.41
CA LYS A 260 6.21 -7.16 -2.96
C LYS A 260 5.16 -6.83 -4.04
N GLY A 261 4.27 -7.77 -4.40
CA GLY A 261 3.27 -7.57 -5.44
C GLY A 261 3.85 -7.52 -6.88
N MET A 262 5.16 -7.67 -7.03
CA MET A 262 5.86 -7.57 -8.31
C MET A 262 7.04 -8.55 -8.40
N THR A 263 7.56 -8.77 -9.59
CA THR A 263 8.75 -9.58 -9.77
C THR A 263 10.00 -8.89 -9.25
N ILE A 264 11.07 -9.66 -8.97
CA ILE A 264 12.37 -9.11 -8.57
C ILE A 264 12.91 -8.12 -9.61
N PHE A 265 12.79 -8.43 -10.90
CA PHE A 265 13.25 -7.55 -11.97
C PHE A 265 12.42 -6.27 -12.11
N GLU A 266 11.10 -6.35 -11.90
CA GLU A 266 10.26 -5.15 -11.85
C GLU A 266 10.64 -4.27 -10.66
N TYR A 267 10.94 -4.88 -9.49
CA TYR A 267 11.42 -4.18 -8.31
C TYR A 267 12.77 -3.48 -8.55
N GLN A 268 13.77 -4.20 -9.03
CA GLN A 268 15.09 -3.63 -9.38
C GLN A 268 14.98 -2.50 -10.40
N ARG A 269 14.11 -2.68 -11.42
CA ARG A 269 13.87 -1.64 -12.42
C ARG A 269 13.22 -0.40 -11.81
N ALA A 270 12.22 -0.57 -10.96
CA ALA A 270 11.56 0.55 -10.28
C ALA A 270 12.53 1.32 -9.39
N ARG A 271 13.39 0.62 -8.62
CA ARG A 271 14.46 1.20 -7.81
C ARG A 271 15.45 2.02 -8.64
N ARG A 272 15.96 1.45 -9.75
CA ARG A 272 16.90 2.15 -10.63
C ARG A 272 16.29 3.40 -11.26
N LEU A 273 15.02 3.35 -11.66
CA LEU A 273 14.31 4.52 -12.16
C LEU A 273 14.11 5.57 -11.07
N GLN A 274 13.88 5.15 -9.82
CA GLN A 274 13.76 6.05 -8.68
C GLN A 274 15.09 6.74 -8.35
N SER A 275 16.19 6.00 -8.32
CA SER A 275 17.53 6.56 -8.14
C SER A 275 17.91 7.55 -9.26
N ALA A 276 17.54 7.23 -10.50
CA ALA A 276 17.73 8.15 -11.63
C ALA A 276 16.90 9.43 -11.50
N ARG A 277 15.69 9.33 -10.95
CA ARG A 277 14.85 10.49 -10.62
C ARG A 277 15.53 11.38 -9.59
N GLU A 278 16.03 10.80 -8.51
CA GLU A 278 16.73 11.52 -7.44
C GLU A 278 18.00 12.23 -7.99
N ALA A 279 18.74 11.57 -8.88
CA ALA A 279 19.88 12.18 -9.54
C ALA A 279 19.49 13.39 -10.42
N LEU A 280 18.36 13.32 -11.13
CA LEU A 280 17.83 14.43 -11.90
C LEU A 280 17.36 15.59 -11.00
N GLU A 281 16.70 15.28 -9.86
CA GLU A 281 16.09 16.26 -8.96
C GLU A 281 17.09 16.93 -8.02
N ARG A 282 18.12 16.22 -7.58
CA ARG A 282 19.00 16.69 -6.49
C ARG A 282 20.45 16.89 -6.90
N GLU A 283 20.93 16.11 -7.85
CA GLU A 283 22.35 16.13 -8.26
C GLU A 283 22.57 16.91 -9.56
N GLY A 284 21.51 17.43 -10.21
CA GLY A 284 21.60 18.13 -11.48
C GLY A 284 22.04 17.27 -12.66
N ALA A 285 21.96 15.93 -12.53
CA ALA A 285 22.38 15.00 -13.56
C ALA A 285 21.68 15.25 -14.90
N THR A 286 22.37 15.01 -16.00
CA THR A 286 21.76 15.05 -17.32
C THR A 286 20.85 13.85 -17.56
N VAL A 287 19.91 13.96 -18.49
CA VAL A 287 19.03 12.83 -18.86
C VAL A 287 19.81 11.62 -19.32
N THR A 288 20.95 11.85 -19.98
CA THR A 288 21.85 10.79 -20.45
C THR A 288 22.52 10.09 -19.27
N GLU A 289 23.08 10.82 -18.32
CA GLU A 289 23.69 10.25 -17.11
C GLU A 289 22.67 9.48 -16.26
N ALA A 290 21.46 10.03 -16.08
CA ALA A 290 20.39 9.36 -15.38
C ALA A 290 19.95 8.04 -16.08
N ALA A 291 19.93 8.04 -17.43
CA ALA A 291 19.66 6.83 -18.20
C ALA A 291 20.72 5.74 -17.96
N TRP A 292 21.99 6.12 -17.97
CA TRP A 292 23.11 5.21 -17.71
C TRP A 292 23.04 4.63 -16.29
N ARG A 293 22.82 5.47 -15.27
CA ARG A 293 22.64 5.03 -13.87
C ARG A 293 21.47 4.06 -13.71
N ALA A 294 20.39 4.26 -14.46
CA ALA A 294 19.26 3.35 -14.48
C ALA A 294 19.49 2.07 -15.30
N GLY A 295 20.67 1.89 -15.92
CA GLY A 295 21.03 0.73 -16.72
C GLY A 295 20.40 0.69 -18.11
N TYR A 296 20.09 1.86 -18.69
CA TYR A 296 19.58 1.98 -20.04
C TYR A 296 20.67 2.40 -21.03
N ASN A 297 20.81 1.65 -22.11
CA ASN A 297 21.76 1.96 -23.21
C ASN A 297 21.25 3.08 -24.14
N SER A 298 20.00 3.57 -23.91
CA SER A 298 19.39 4.61 -24.75
C SER A 298 18.56 5.55 -23.87
N ALA A 299 18.84 6.85 -23.99
CA ALA A 299 18.08 7.91 -23.33
C ALA A 299 16.59 7.92 -23.77
N ALA A 300 16.27 7.50 -25.00
CA ALA A 300 14.90 7.41 -25.49
C ALA A 300 14.12 6.27 -24.78
N ASN A 301 14.73 5.10 -24.64
CA ASN A 301 14.13 3.97 -23.93
C ASN A 301 13.96 4.28 -22.42
N PHE A 302 14.94 4.96 -21.84
CA PHE A 302 14.85 5.48 -20.49
C PHE A 302 13.69 6.46 -20.34
N ALA A 303 13.58 7.47 -21.20
CA ALA A 303 12.54 8.47 -21.13
C ALA A 303 11.13 7.88 -21.23
N THR A 304 10.96 6.87 -22.11
CA THR A 304 9.70 6.12 -22.23
C THR A 304 9.37 5.36 -20.95
N ALA A 305 10.36 4.64 -20.39
CA ALA A 305 10.19 3.88 -19.15
C ALA A 305 9.93 4.81 -17.95
N PHE A 306 10.66 5.91 -17.87
CA PHE A 306 10.54 6.92 -16.83
C PHE A 306 9.16 7.60 -16.86
N LYS A 307 8.71 8.07 -18.03
CA LYS A 307 7.38 8.65 -18.21
C LYS A 307 6.28 7.67 -17.83
N ARG A 308 6.44 6.38 -18.18
CA ARG A 308 5.49 5.33 -17.80
C ARG A 308 5.43 5.11 -16.28
N GLN A 309 6.56 5.24 -15.58
CA GLN A 309 6.67 5.04 -14.14
C GLN A 309 6.17 6.24 -13.33
N PHE A 310 6.48 7.46 -13.77
CA PHE A 310 6.28 8.70 -13.01
C PHE A 310 5.25 9.66 -13.61
N GLY A 311 4.67 9.36 -14.77
CA GLY A 311 3.71 10.21 -15.45
C GLY A 311 4.31 11.44 -16.15
N ILE A 312 5.55 11.82 -15.82
CA ILE A 312 6.28 12.99 -16.36
C ILE A 312 7.58 12.57 -17.04
N SER A 313 8.06 13.39 -17.97
CA SER A 313 9.32 13.08 -18.65
C SER A 313 10.55 13.47 -17.80
N PRO A 314 11.72 12.81 -18.01
CA PRO A 314 12.96 13.18 -17.30
C PRO A 314 13.36 14.65 -17.49
N ARG A 315 13.12 15.21 -18.68
CA ARG A 315 13.38 16.63 -18.96
C ARG A 315 12.51 17.58 -18.13
N GLN A 316 11.23 17.22 -17.91
CA GLN A 316 10.32 18.01 -17.07
C GLN A 316 10.71 17.96 -15.59
N VAL A 317 11.27 16.87 -15.12
CA VAL A 317 11.81 16.77 -13.75
C VAL A 317 12.99 17.73 -13.59
N ARG A 318 13.97 17.69 -14.50
CA ARG A 318 15.15 18.56 -14.45
C ARG A 318 14.83 20.05 -14.63
N ALA A 319 13.82 20.41 -15.40
CA ALA A 319 13.43 21.81 -15.63
C ALA A 319 12.70 22.47 -14.44
N ARG A 320 12.42 21.71 -13.36
CA ARG A 320 11.76 22.19 -12.14
C ARG A 320 12.73 22.51 -11.00
N ILE A 321 14.04 22.36 -11.25
CA ILE A 321 15.15 22.77 -10.37
C ILE A 321 15.67 24.12 -10.86
#